data_910dbb18373dc627e9c4ecfaba4b30f7
#
_entry.id   910dbb18373dc627e9c4ecfaba4b30f7
#
_cell.length_a   1.000
_cell.length_b   1.000
_cell.length_c   1.000
_cell.angle_alpha   90.00
_cell.angle_beta   90.00
_cell.angle_gamma   90.00
#
_symmetry.space_group_name_H-M   'P 1'
#
loop_
_entity.id
_entity.type
_entity.pdbx_description
1 polymer ?
#
loop_
_entity_poly.entity_id
_entity_poly.type
_entity_poly.pdbx_seq_one_letter_code
_entity_poly.pdbx_strand_id
1 'polypeptide(L)'
;GLGIVEMVVRAPLVAKNARAGQFVRVLQAEKGELIPLTLAEWDDEEGSITLVIQGLGSSSNMINALEVGDALAGVAGPLGLPSELHRYQNGETVVFTAGGVGLPPVYPIMREHLRLGNHVTLIAGFRSSNVMFWTDPGERVENLRAEFGEQLDVIYATNDGSYGVKGFVTGPLEQMLEQNKAGSGRPIGEVV
;
A
#
# COMPACT_ATOMS: atom_id res chain seq x y z
N GLY A 1 -3.77 -19.81 1.98
CA GLY A 1 -3.56 -18.37 2.00
C GLY A 1 -4.34 -17.69 0.87
N LEU A 2 -4.44 -16.38 0.87
CA LEU A 2 -5.18 -15.60 -0.14
C LEU A 2 -4.52 -15.59 -1.54
N GLY A 3 -3.47 -16.36 -1.78
CA GLY A 3 -2.72 -16.33 -3.05
C GLY A 3 -2.11 -14.95 -3.35
N ILE A 4 -1.71 -14.22 -2.31
CA ILE A 4 -0.99 -12.95 -2.45
C ILE A 4 0.50 -13.25 -2.52
N VAL A 5 1.16 -12.70 -3.53
CA VAL A 5 2.61 -12.80 -3.74
C VAL A 5 3.20 -11.38 -3.82
N GLU A 6 4.25 -11.14 -3.08
CA GLU A 6 5.13 -10.00 -3.27
C GLU A 6 6.24 -10.40 -4.24
N MET A 7 6.40 -9.64 -5.30
CA MET A 7 7.36 -9.90 -6.37
C MET A 7 8.26 -8.70 -6.58
N VAL A 8 9.56 -8.91 -6.50
CA VAL A 8 10.57 -7.90 -6.87
C VAL A 8 11.01 -8.16 -8.31
N VAL A 9 10.83 -7.16 -9.15
CA VAL A 9 11.12 -7.23 -10.59
C VAL A 9 12.21 -6.24 -10.96
N ARG A 10 13.23 -6.72 -11.67
CA ARG A 10 14.27 -5.83 -12.23
C ARG A 10 13.67 -5.03 -13.40
N ALA A 11 13.48 -3.74 -13.21
CA ALA A 11 12.92 -2.82 -14.19
C ALA A 11 13.55 -1.41 -14.04
N PRO A 12 14.85 -1.24 -14.38
CA PRO A 12 15.62 -0.04 -14.01
C PRO A 12 15.06 1.26 -14.59
N LEU A 13 14.48 1.23 -15.80
CA LEU A 13 13.88 2.42 -16.41
C LEU A 13 12.60 2.83 -15.69
N VAL A 14 11.83 1.87 -15.17
CA VAL A 14 10.64 2.12 -14.36
C VAL A 14 11.05 2.63 -12.99
N ALA A 15 11.94 1.93 -12.30
CA ALA A 15 12.40 2.28 -10.95
C ALA A 15 12.91 3.72 -10.89
N LYS A 16 13.78 4.12 -11.83
CA LYS A 16 14.36 5.47 -11.90
C LYS A 16 13.32 6.59 -12.01
N ASN A 17 12.15 6.31 -12.59
CA ASN A 17 11.13 7.32 -12.85
C ASN A 17 9.85 7.12 -12.01
N ALA A 18 9.82 6.09 -11.17
CA ALA A 18 8.68 5.76 -10.34
C ALA A 18 8.39 6.84 -9.27
N ARG A 19 7.11 7.08 -9.05
CA ARG A 19 6.61 7.96 -7.99
C ARG A 19 5.39 7.34 -7.32
N ALA A 20 5.12 7.73 -6.09
CA ALA A 20 3.97 7.25 -5.32
C ALA A 20 2.65 7.47 -6.06
N GLY A 21 1.78 6.48 -6.03
CA GLY A 21 0.48 6.50 -6.70
C GLY A 21 0.50 6.02 -8.15
N GLN A 22 1.66 5.74 -8.73
CA GLN A 22 1.78 5.21 -10.10
C GLN A 22 1.69 3.68 -10.15
N PHE A 23 1.49 3.16 -11.34
CA PHE A 23 1.36 1.74 -11.63
C PHE A 23 2.18 1.34 -12.87
N VAL A 24 2.28 0.06 -13.12
CA VAL A 24 2.82 -0.53 -14.33
C VAL A 24 1.80 -1.43 -14.99
N ARG A 25 1.95 -1.70 -16.28
CA ARG A 25 1.27 -2.80 -16.97
C ARG A 25 2.27 -3.91 -17.21
N VAL A 26 1.91 -5.09 -16.77
CA VAL A 26 2.77 -6.29 -16.83
C VAL A 26 2.22 -7.28 -17.85
N LEU A 27 3.09 -7.78 -18.69
CA LEU A 27 2.83 -8.84 -19.66
C LEU A 27 3.61 -10.09 -19.23
N GLN A 28 2.92 -11.16 -18.87
CA GLN A 28 3.57 -12.40 -18.43
C GLN A 28 4.20 -13.15 -19.59
N ALA A 29 3.52 -13.27 -20.74
CA ALA A 29 4.00 -13.95 -21.94
C ALA A 29 3.55 -13.16 -23.19
N GLU A 30 4.23 -13.33 -24.35
CA GLU A 30 4.00 -12.56 -25.58
C GLU A 30 2.53 -12.51 -26.05
N LYS A 31 1.79 -13.59 -25.81
CA LYS A 31 0.35 -13.69 -26.13
C LYS A 31 -0.55 -13.52 -24.90
N GLY A 32 0.02 -13.03 -23.80
CA GLY A 32 -0.68 -12.81 -22.54
C GLY A 32 -1.51 -11.52 -22.54
N GLU A 33 -2.21 -11.31 -21.44
CA GLU A 33 -2.93 -10.10 -21.15
C GLU A 33 -2.03 -9.10 -20.39
N LEU A 34 -2.12 -7.84 -20.77
CA LEU A 34 -1.48 -6.74 -20.03
C LEU A 34 -2.32 -6.39 -18.80
N ILE A 35 -1.84 -6.71 -17.61
CA ILE A 35 -2.55 -6.39 -16.36
C ILE A 35 -1.92 -5.18 -15.67
N PRO A 36 -2.74 -4.25 -15.14
CA PRO A 36 -2.24 -3.14 -14.36
C PRO A 36 -1.92 -3.60 -12.94
N LEU A 37 -0.73 -3.23 -12.44
CA LEU A 37 -0.26 -3.50 -11.08
C LEU A 37 0.34 -2.23 -10.48
N THR A 38 -0.11 -1.85 -9.30
CA THR A 38 0.41 -0.67 -8.62
C THR A 38 1.85 -0.90 -8.16
N LEU A 39 2.67 0.15 -8.27
CA LEU A 39 4.02 0.17 -7.71
C LEU A 39 3.90 0.28 -6.18
N ALA A 40 4.20 -0.81 -5.48
CA ALA A 40 4.18 -0.85 -4.03
C ALA A 40 5.48 -0.27 -3.42
N GLU A 41 6.58 -0.46 -4.13
CA GLU A 41 7.89 0.10 -3.79
C GLU A 41 8.81 0.07 -5.01
N TRP A 42 9.90 0.82 -4.96
CA TRP A 42 10.96 0.80 -5.97
C TRP A 42 12.29 1.22 -5.35
N ASP A 43 13.35 0.73 -5.96
CA ASP A 43 14.72 1.10 -5.66
C ASP A 43 15.40 1.50 -6.96
N ASP A 44 15.81 2.76 -7.08
CA ASP A 44 16.42 3.31 -8.29
C ASP A 44 17.91 2.94 -8.43
N GLU A 45 18.59 2.66 -7.32
CA GLU A 45 19.99 2.20 -7.31
C GLU A 45 20.07 0.74 -7.75
N GLU A 46 19.24 -0.13 -7.18
CA GLU A 46 19.13 -1.55 -7.56
C GLU A 46 18.42 -1.74 -8.91
N GLY A 47 17.65 -0.73 -9.35
CA GLY A 47 16.85 -0.78 -10.57
C GLY A 47 15.68 -1.76 -10.45
N SER A 48 15.07 -1.87 -9.29
CA SER A 48 14.00 -2.83 -8.99
C SER A 48 12.69 -2.14 -8.62
N ILE A 49 11.59 -2.83 -8.89
CA ILE A 49 10.23 -2.45 -8.47
C ILE A 49 9.60 -3.61 -7.70
N THR A 50 8.78 -3.28 -6.72
CA THR A 50 7.99 -4.26 -5.96
C THR A 50 6.53 -4.20 -6.36
N LEU A 51 5.99 -5.36 -6.70
CA LEU A 51 4.57 -5.56 -7.05
C LEU A 51 3.95 -6.53 -6.06
N VAL A 52 2.71 -6.26 -5.65
CA VAL A 52 1.93 -7.18 -4.80
C VAL A 52 0.71 -7.65 -5.59
N ILE A 53 0.62 -8.95 -5.78
CA ILE A 53 -0.31 -9.54 -6.74
C ILE A 53 -1.19 -10.57 -6.03
N GLN A 54 -2.49 -10.36 -6.06
CA GLN A 54 -3.46 -11.36 -5.63
C GLN A 54 -3.87 -12.24 -6.81
N GLY A 55 -3.74 -13.55 -6.65
CA GLY A 55 -4.13 -14.55 -7.65
C GLY A 55 -5.65 -14.70 -7.73
N LEU A 56 -6.31 -13.86 -8.54
CA LEU A 56 -7.77 -13.87 -8.71
C LEU A 56 -8.22 -14.47 -10.05
N GLY A 57 -7.35 -14.46 -11.05
CA GLY A 57 -7.67 -14.93 -12.41
C GLY A 57 -6.49 -15.63 -13.06
N SER A 58 -6.67 -16.06 -14.31
CA SER A 58 -5.63 -16.81 -15.04
C SER A 58 -4.32 -16.04 -15.12
N SER A 59 -4.35 -14.78 -15.55
CA SER A 59 -3.15 -13.95 -15.76
C SER A 59 -2.40 -13.68 -14.45
N SER A 60 -3.10 -13.32 -13.36
CA SER A 60 -2.48 -13.09 -12.06
C SER A 60 -1.91 -14.37 -11.45
N ASN A 61 -2.57 -15.51 -11.62
CA ASN A 61 -2.06 -16.80 -11.16
C ASN A 61 -0.82 -17.24 -11.96
N MET A 62 -0.78 -16.98 -13.27
CA MET A 62 0.42 -17.26 -14.08
C MET A 62 1.61 -16.40 -13.66
N ILE A 63 1.39 -15.11 -13.32
CA ILE A 63 2.45 -14.25 -12.81
C ILE A 63 2.92 -14.76 -11.44
N ASN A 64 1.98 -15.11 -10.54
CA ASN A 64 2.31 -15.63 -9.20
C ASN A 64 3.03 -16.99 -9.21
N ALA A 65 2.98 -17.71 -10.32
CA ALA A 65 3.69 -18.99 -10.51
C ALA A 65 5.14 -18.81 -11.02
N LEU A 66 5.56 -17.59 -11.34
CA LEU A 66 6.95 -17.32 -11.73
C LEU A 66 7.89 -17.52 -10.55
N GLU A 67 9.05 -18.08 -10.84
CA GLU A 67 10.12 -18.31 -9.87
C GLU A 67 11.23 -17.26 -9.99
N VAL A 68 12.09 -17.18 -9.00
CA VAL A 68 13.26 -16.30 -9.02
C VAL A 68 14.17 -16.66 -10.20
N GLY A 69 14.43 -15.69 -11.06
CA GLY A 69 15.22 -15.86 -12.29
C GLY A 69 14.36 -15.97 -13.55
N ASP A 70 13.06 -16.16 -13.43
CA ASP A 70 12.14 -16.08 -14.57
C ASP A 70 12.02 -14.65 -15.09
N ALA A 71 11.56 -14.51 -16.33
CA ALA A 71 11.37 -13.22 -16.98
C ALA A 71 9.91 -12.97 -17.32
N LEU A 72 9.45 -11.75 -17.09
CA LEU A 72 8.22 -11.22 -17.67
C LEU A 72 8.46 -10.85 -19.15
N ALA A 73 7.49 -11.08 -20.02
CA ALA A 73 7.56 -10.70 -21.43
C ALA A 73 7.62 -9.17 -21.60
N GLY A 74 7.07 -8.41 -20.65
CA GLY A 74 7.17 -6.96 -20.66
C GLY A 74 6.65 -6.30 -19.41
N VAL A 75 7.24 -5.13 -19.10
CA VAL A 75 6.78 -4.20 -18.07
C VAL A 75 6.75 -2.81 -18.70
N ALA A 76 5.58 -2.20 -18.77
CA ALA A 76 5.39 -0.85 -19.29
C ALA A 76 5.03 0.11 -18.14
N GLY A 77 5.82 1.18 -17.98
CA GLY A 77 5.62 2.16 -16.93
C GLY A 77 6.83 3.07 -16.70
N PRO A 78 6.78 3.92 -15.64
CA PRO A 78 5.60 4.10 -14.78
C PRO A 78 4.46 4.78 -15.53
N LEU A 79 3.23 4.44 -15.16
CA LEU A 79 1.99 4.96 -15.76
C LEU A 79 1.15 5.66 -14.68
N GLY A 80 0.23 6.50 -15.13
CA GLY A 80 -0.61 7.32 -14.25
C GLY A 80 0.11 8.58 -13.76
N LEU A 81 -0.66 9.49 -13.17
CA LEU A 81 -0.13 10.66 -12.51
C LEU A 81 0.33 10.27 -11.10
N PRO A 82 1.45 10.82 -10.61
CA PRO A 82 1.81 10.71 -9.21
C PRO A 82 0.71 11.28 -8.31
N SER A 83 0.58 10.74 -7.11
CA SER A 83 -0.29 11.35 -6.09
C SER A 83 0.19 12.75 -5.75
N GLU A 84 -0.76 13.67 -5.62
CA GLU A 84 -0.45 15.02 -5.11
C GLU A 84 -0.17 14.90 -3.60
N LEU A 85 0.91 15.55 -3.18
CA LEU A 85 1.37 15.49 -1.80
C LEU A 85 1.36 16.91 -1.22
N HIS A 86 0.63 17.10 -0.14
CA HIS A 86 0.55 18.38 0.55
C HIS A 86 1.18 18.28 1.94
N ARG A 87 1.85 19.33 2.37
CA ARG A 87 2.29 19.45 3.75
C ARG A 87 1.19 20.11 4.56
N TYR A 88 0.62 19.36 5.49
CA TYR A 88 -0.38 19.85 6.42
C TYR A 88 0.28 20.55 7.61
N GLN A 89 -0.36 21.63 8.05
CA GLN A 89 0.11 22.45 9.18
C GLN A 89 -0.96 22.38 10.28
N ASN A 90 -0.68 22.88 11.47
CA ASN A 90 -1.63 22.91 12.59
C ASN A 90 -2.00 21.54 13.18
N GLY A 91 -1.14 20.54 13.05
CA GLY A 91 -1.32 19.23 13.66
C GLY A 91 -2.36 18.35 12.99
N GLU A 92 -2.73 18.65 11.76
CA GLU A 92 -3.63 17.81 10.95
C GLU A 92 -3.00 16.45 10.62
N THR A 93 -3.84 15.44 10.49
CA THR A 93 -3.45 14.09 10.05
C THR A 93 -3.98 13.79 8.65
N VAL A 94 -3.21 13.00 7.90
CA VAL A 94 -3.68 12.35 6.67
C VAL A 94 -4.12 10.95 7.03
N VAL A 95 -5.38 10.62 6.77
CA VAL A 95 -5.96 9.32 7.09
C VAL A 95 -5.96 8.43 5.86
N PHE A 96 -5.24 7.31 5.94
CA PHE A 96 -5.25 6.27 4.90
C PHE A 96 -6.16 5.13 5.31
N THR A 97 -7.01 4.67 4.37
CA THR A 97 -7.85 3.49 4.58
C THR A 97 -7.52 2.42 3.56
N ALA A 98 -7.18 1.23 4.03
CA ALA A 98 -6.77 0.15 3.15
C ALA A 98 -7.38 -1.19 3.59
N GLY A 99 -7.96 -1.92 2.65
CA GLY A 99 -8.48 -3.28 2.87
C GLY A 99 -7.65 -4.33 2.11
N GLY A 100 -7.03 -5.28 2.80
CA GLY A 100 -6.26 -6.36 2.19
C GLY A 100 -5.24 -5.84 1.18
N VAL A 101 -5.36 -6.26 -0.08
CA VAL A 101 -4.47 -5.83 -1.18
C VAL A 101 -4.59 -4.35 -1.58
N GLY A 102 -5.43 -3.58 -0.91
CA GLY A 102 -5.42 -2.13 -0.99
C GLY A 102 -4.28 -1.47 -0.19
N LEU A 103 -3.64 -2.20 0.73
CA LEU A 103 -2.52 -1.70 1.52
C LEU A 103 -1.28 -1.37 0.66
N PRO A 104 -0.80 -2.23 -0.25
CA PRO A 104 0.34 -1.93 -1.12
C PRO A 104 0.20 -0.66 -1.96
N PRO A 105 -0.95 -0.35 -2.58
CA PRO A 105 -1.13 0.91 -3.31
C PRO A 105 -0.97 2.17 -2.47
N VAL A 106 -1.46 2.18 -1.24
CA VAL A 106 -1.39 3.37 -0.38
C VAL A 106 -0.06 3.49 0.36
N TYR A 107 0.68 2.41 0.50
CA TYR A 107 1.94 2.37 1.24
C TYR A 107 2.98 3.41 0.77
N PRO A 108 3.32 3.53 -0.53
CA PRO A 108 4.28 4.52 -0.97
C PRO A 108 3.76 5.96 -0.80
N ILE A 109 2.46 6.20 -0.95
CA ILE A 109 1.86 7.52 -0.76
C ILE A 109 1.97 7.92 0.72
N MET A 110 1.61 7.01 1.62
CA MET A 110 1.72 7.18 3.06
C MET A 110 3.17 7.49 3.48
N ARG A 111 4.14 6.73 2.96
CA ARG A 111 5.57 6.95 3.23
C ARG A 111 6.03 8.35 2.81
N GLU A 112 5.60 8.84 1.65
CA GLU A 112 5.94 10.18 1.21
C GLU A 112 5.29 11.28 2.07
N HIS A 113 4.06 11.10 2.56
CA HIS A 113 3.45 12.02 3.51
C HIS A 113 4.24 12.08 4.84
N LEU A 114 4.68 10.93 5.35
CA LEU A 114 5.54 10.85 6.54
C LEU A 114 6.87 11.59 6.32
N ARG A 115 7.51 11.40 5.16
CA ARG A 115 8.76 12.11 4.79
C ARG A 115 8.59 13.62 4.66
N LEU A 116 7.41 14.08 4.26
CA LEU A 116 7.06 15.51 4.28
C LEU A 116 6.86 16.07 5.70
N GLY A 117 6.87 15.23 6.72
CA GLY A 117 6.64 15.61 8.11
C GLY A 117 5.15 15.70 8.48
N ASN A 118 4.26 15.11 7.67
CA ASN A 118 2.85 15.00 8.02
C ASN A 118 2.65 13.93 9.09
N HIS A 119 1.66 14.14 9.94
CA HIS A 119 1.14 13.06 10.76
C HIS A 119 0.21 12.19 9.90
N VAL A 120 0.32 10.88 10.05
CA VAL A 120 -0.44 9.90 9.26
C VAL A 120 -1.17 8.94 10.20
N THR A 121 -2.42 8.65 9.89
CA THR A 121 -3.17 7.56 10.52
C THR A 121 -3.52 6.53 9.45
N LEU A 122 -3.00 5.32 9.58
CA LEU A 122 -3.35 4.18 8.74
C LEU A 122 -4.46 3.36 9.41
N ILE A 123 -5.56 3.15 8.72
CA ILE A 123 -6.61 2.18 9.08
C ILE A 123 -6.50 1.00 8.12
N ALA A 124 -5.88 -0.09 8.57
CA ALA A 124 -5.68 -1.28 7.76
C ALA A 124 -6.68 -2.38 8.14
N GLY A 125 -7.48 -2.81 7.17
CA GLY A 125 -8.53 -3.83 7.36
C GLY A 125 -8.21 -5.13 6.67
N PHE A 126 -8.55 -6.24 7.35
CA PHE A 126 -8.37 -7.59 6.81
C PHE A 126 -9.61 -8.43 7.11
N ARG A 127 -9.75 -9.56 6.43
CA ARG A 127 -10.86 -10.49 6.71
C ARG A 127 -10.73 -11.12 8.09
N SER A 128 -9.51 -11.49 8.46
CA SER A 128 -9.14 -12.14 9.72
C SER A 128 -7.63 -12.02 9.95
N SER A 129 -7.16 -12.29 11.18
CA SER A 129 -5.75 -12.16 11.54
C SER A 129 -4.81 -13.07 10.72
N ASN A 130 -5.27 -14.26 10.32
CA ASN A 130 -4.45 -15.23 9.57
C ASN A 130 -4.22 -14.85 8.10
N VAL A 131 -4.81 -13.74 7.63
CA VAL A 131 -4.60 -13.19 6.27
C VAL A 131 -4.05 -11.79 6.28
N MET A 132 -3.62 -11.31 7.44
CA MET A 132 -2.85 -10.08 7.55
C MET A 132 -1.46 -10.28 6.93
N PHE A 133 -0.93 -9.23 6.34
CA PHE A 133 0.42 -9.18 5.79
C PHE A 133 0.99 -7.77 5.93
N TRP A 134 2.30 -7.64 5.97
CA TRP A 134 3.05 -6.41 6.17
C TRP A 134 2.88 -5.78 7.58
N THR A 135 2.32 -6.54 8.51
CA THR A 135 1.90 -6.05 9.83
C THR A 135 2.66 -6.66 11.01
N ASP A 136 3.47 -7.68 10.75
CA ASP A 136 4.30 -8.30 11.78
C ASP A 136 5.60 -7.51 12.04
N PRO A 137 6.23 -7.67 13.22
CA PRO A 137 7.52 -7.06 13.50
C PRO A 137 8.57 -7.37 12.42
N GLY A 138 9.20 -6.32 11.89
CA GLY A 138 10.15 -6.42 10.77
C GLY A 138 9.52 -6.34 9.39
N GLU A 139 8.20 -6.33 9.29
CA GLU A 139 7.48 -6.09 8.04
C GLU A 139 7.24 -4.60 7.79
N ARG A 140 6.70 -4.26 6.63
CA ARG A 140 6.70 -2.90 6.07
C ARG A 140 6.01 -1.86 6.94
N VAL A 141 4.81 -2.15 7.50
CA VAL A 141 4.06 -1.18 8.31
C VAL A 141 4.76 -0.96 9.65
N GLU A 142 5.22 -2.04 10.28
CA GLU A 142 5.93 -1.93 11.56
C GLU A 142 7.32 -1.28 11.39
N ASN A 143 7.98 -1.47 10.24
CA ASN A 143 9.22 -0.74 9.93
C ASN A 143 8.96 0.76 9.79
N LEU A 144 7.87 1.18 9.12
CA LEU A 144 7.50 2.59 9.09
C LEU A 144 7.19 3.15 10.49
N ARG A 145 6.50 2.38 11.33
CA ARG A 145 6.25 2.79 12.73
C ARG A 145 7.55 2.97 13.50
N ALA A 146 8.51 2.08 13.30
CA ALA A 146 9.82 2.19 13.93
C ALA A 146 10.61 3.40 13.42
N GLU A 147 10.53 3.70 12.13
CA GLU A 147 11.22 4.83 11.48
C GLU A 147 10.63 6.18 11.87
N PHE A 148 9.30 6.33 11.85
CA PHE A 148 8.60 7.61 12.00
C PHE A 148 7.99 7.84 13.39
N GLY A 149 7.96 6.82 14.24
CA GLY A 149 7.53 6.93 15.63
C GLY A 149 6.13 7.53 15.78
N GLU A 150 6.01 8.61 16.52
CA GLU A 150 4.73 9.29 16.81
C GLU A 150 4.06 9.96 15.61
N GLN A 151 4.72 10.01 14.45
CA GLN A 151 4.10 10.54 13.23
C GLN A 151 3.14 9.53 12.58
N LEU A 152 3.21 8.23 12.92
CA LEU A 152 2.39 7.18 12.33
C LEU A 152 1.54 6.47 13.39
N ASP A 153 0.24 6.72 13.37
CA ASP A 153 -0.74 5.91 14.08
C ASP A 153 -1.26 4.79 13.17
N VAL A 154 -1.42 3.59 13.72
CA VAL A 154 -1.96 2.45 12.98
C VAL A 154 -3.13 1.84 13.74
N ILE A 155 -4.26 1.71 13.06
CA ILE A 155 -5.47 1.04 13.54
C ILE A 155 -5.70 -0.19 12.66
N TYR A 156 -5.66 -1.36 13.27
CA TYR A 156 -5.99 -2.61 12.59
C TYR A 156 -7.46 -2.96 12.82
N ALA A 157 -8.14 -3.43 11.76
CA ALA A 157 -9.49 -3.94 11.82
C ALA A 157 -9.58 -5.32 11.17
N THR A 158 -10.32 -6.23 11.76
CA THR A 158 -10.65 -7.53 11.16
C THR A 158 -12.14 -7.77 11.16
N ASN A 159 -12.68 -8.28 10.05
CA ASN A 159 -14.11 -8.47 9.90
C ASN A 159 -14.67 -9.41 10.96
N ASP A 160 -13.90 -10.46 11.31
CA ASP A 160 -14.28 -11.45 12.31
C ASP A 160 -13.96 -11.05 13.75
N GLY A 161 -13.16 -9.99 13.95
CA GLY A 161 -12.71 -9.52 15.26
C GLY A 161 -11.56 -10.34 15.84
N SER A 162 -10.84 -11.10 15.02
CA SER A 162 -9.70 -11.92 15.47
C SER A 162 -8.46 -11.09 15.81
N TYR A 163 -8.40 -9.82 15.36
CA TYR A 163 -7.35 -8.85 15.72
C TYR A 163 -7.87 -7.41 15.59
N GLY A 164 -7.44 -6.53 16.49
CA GLY A 164 -7.79 -5.11 16.44
C GLY A 164 -9.29 -4.83 16.59
N VAL A 165 -9.78 -3.83 15.85
CA VAL A 165 -11.21 -3.45 15.85
C VAL A 165 -12.00 -4.47 15.03
N LYS A 166 -13.13 -4.96 15.59
CA LYS A 166 -14.03 -5.83 14.84
C LYS A 166 -14.84 -5.04 13.82
N GLY A 167 -14.78 -5.43 12.55
CA GLY A 167 -15.55 -4.83 11.47
C GLY A 167 -14.68 -4.36 10.30
N PHE A 168 -15.21 -3.40 9.54
CA PHE A 168 -14.56 -2.82 8.37
C PHE A 168 -13.79 -1.55 8.74
N VAL A 169 -12.88 -1.12 7.87
CA VAL A 169 -12.10 0.12 8.00
C VAL A 169 -12.98 1.37 8.14
N THR A 170 -14.21 1.31 7.64
CA THR A 170 -15.17 2.42 7.73
C THR A 170 -15.57 2.74 9.16
N GLY A 171 -15.62 1.77 10.07
CA GLY A 171 -16.00 2.00 11.47
C GLY A 171 -15.05 2.94 12.20
N PRO A 172 -13.74 2.63 12.27
CA PRO A 172 -12.75 3.57 12.82
C PRO A 172 -12.71 4.91 12.08
N LEU A 173 -12.86 4.93 10.75
CA LEU A 173 -12.90 6.17 9.98
C LEU A 173 -14.09 7.06 10.39
N GLU A 174 -15.30 6.50 10.50
CA GLU A 174 -16.50 7.22 10.94
C GLU A 174 -16.30 7.83 12.33
N GLN A 175 -15.74 7.07 13.28
CA GLN A 175 -15.42 7.58 14.61
C GLN A 175 -14.45 8.78 14.56
N MET A 176 -13.39 8.69 13.76
CA MET A 176 -12.44 9.80 13.58
C MET A 176 -13.11 11.03 12.96
N LEU A 177 -13.97 10.84 11.97
CA LEU A 177 -14.71 11.94 11.34
C LEU A 177 -15.70 12.61 12.30
N GLU A 178 -16.38 11.85 13.16
CA GLU A 178 -17.27 12.38 14.18
C GLU A 178 -16.48 13.18 15.24
N GLN A 179 -15.34 12.65 15.70
CA GLN A 179 -14.46 13.36 16.62
C GLN A 179 -13.93 14.66 16.00
N ASN A 180 -13.53 14.64 14.74
CA ASN A 180 -13.09 15.83 14.02
C ASN A 180 -14.22 16.90 13.93
N LYS A 181 -15.45 16.49 13.61
CA LYS A 181 -16.61 17.39 13.61
C LYS A 181 -16.93 17.98 14.99
N ALA A 182 -16.70 17.21 16.05
CA ALA A 182 -16.91 17.65 17.43
C ALA A 182 -15.76 18.54 17.94
N GLY A 183 -14.70 18.76 17.14
CA GLY A 183 -13.51 19.50 17.54
C GLY A 183 -12.66 18.76 18.57
N SER A 184 -12.81 17.44 18.66
CA SER A 184 -12.04 16.56 19.52
C SER A 184 -11.11 15.69 18.68
N GLY A 185 -9.97 15.29 19.26
CA GLY A 185 -8.96 14.54 18.55
C GLY A 185 -8.09 15.39 17.62
N ARG A 186 -7.31 14.73 16.78
CA ARG A 186 -6.42 15.37 15.79
C ARG A 186 -7.26 15.80 14.57
N PRO A 187 -7.13 17.04 14.09
CA PRO A 187 -7.82 17.46 12.88
C PRO A 187 -7.45 16.62 11.67
N ILE A 188 -8.41 16.36 10.79
CA ILE A 188 -8.17 15.58 9.56
C ILE A 188 -7.98 16.56 8.41
N GLY A 189 -6.81 16.51 7.79
CA GLY A 189 -6.48 17.32 6.61
C GLY A 189 -6.90 16.64 5.31
N GLU A 190 -6.76 15.31 5.24
CA GLU A 190 -7.07 14.52 4.05
C GLU A 190 -7.46 13.09 4.42
N VAL A 191 -8.28 12.46 3.59
CA VAL A 191 -8.60 11.02 3.64
C VAL A 191 -8.30 10.40 2.26
N VAL A 192 -7.49 9.33 2.28
CA VAL A 192 -7.02 8.59 1.09
C VAL A 192 -7.53 7.16 1.11
#